data_3eb7b7e87a43b051f5e26dad46bff33f
#
_entry.id   3eb7b7e87a43b051f5e26dad46bff33f
#
_cell.length_a   1.000
_cell.length_b   1.000
_cell.length_c   1.000
_cell.angle_alpha   90.00
_cell.angle_beta   90.00
_cell.angle_gamma   90.00
#
_symmetry.space_group_name_H-M   'P 1'
#
loop_
_entity.id
_entity.type
_entity.pdbx_description
1 polymer ?
#
loop_
_entity_poly.entity_id
_entity_poly.type
_entity_poly.pdbx_seq_one_letter_code
_entity_poly.pdbx_strand_id
1 'polypeptide(L)'
;MTKREFERLTPVLVKHISTAKEYVSTFKIVTPDKQTITKIKKTKIIAYNRYGKESVVYIYKGRDFRNVDDLITAINNDKNK
;
A
#
# COMPACT_ATOMS: atom_id res chain seq x y z
N MET A 1 -16.20 -4.91 0.01
CA MET A 1 -15.47 -3.84 0.72
C MET A 1 -15.61 -2.53 -0.02
N THR A 2 -15.82 -1.44 0.68
CA THR A 2 -15.85 -0.10 0.10
C THR A 2 -14.51 0.60 0.35
N LYS A 3 -14.27 1.69 -0.39
CA LYS A 3 -13.07 2.51 -0.20
C LYS A 3 -13.00 3.06 1.21
N ARG A 4 -14.13 3.49 1.78
CA ARG A 4 -14.21 4.01 3.14
C ARG A 4 -13.83 2.95 4.18
N GLU A 5 -14.30 1.73 4.01
CA GLU A 5 -13.93 0.62 4.89
C GLU A 5 -12.44 0.33 4.81
N PHE A 6 -11.88 0.35 3.60
CA PHE A 6 -10.45 0.12 3.40
C PHE A 6 -9.62 1.20 4.09
N GLU A 7 -10.02 2.47 3.98
CA GLU A 7 -9.30 3.59 4.59
C GLU A 7 -9.33 3.56 6.12
N ARG A 8 -10.27 2.85 6.71
CA ARG A 8 -10.34 2.66 8.17
C ARG A 8 -9.43 1.57 8.70
N LEU A 9 -8.91 0.73 7.82
CA LEU A 9 -7.99 -0.32 8.23
C LEU A 9 -6.65 0.31 8.59
N THR A 10 -6.04 -0.18 9.68
CA THR A 10 -4.78 0.36 10.18
C THR A 10 -3.61 -0.40 9.57
N PRO A 11 -2.78 0.26 8.74
CA PRO A 11 -1.58 -0.38 8.22
C PRO A 11 -0.57 -0.59 9.34
N VAL A 12 0.09 -1.75 9.33
CA VAL A 12 1.16 -2.06 10.29
C VAL A 12 2.48 -2.02 9.56
N LEU A 13 3.42 -1.21 10.07
CA LEU A 13 4.75 -1.11 9.48
C LEU A 13 5.51 -2.42 9.69
N VAL A 14 5.92 -3.05 8.60
CA VAL A 14 6.66 -4.31 8.62
C VAL A 14 8.15 -4.08 8.41
N LYS A 15 8.49 -3.16 7.50
CA LYS A 15 9.87 -2.91 7.12
C LYS A 15 10.03 -1.47 6.68
N HIS A 16 11.14 -0.86 7.06
CA HIS A 16 11.51 0.48 6.62
C HIS A 16 12.97 0.47 6.19
N ILE A 17 13.21 0.91 4.95
CA ILE A 17 14.57 1.01 4.41
C ILE A 17 14.82 2.49 4.14
N SER A 18 15.90 3.01 4.71
CA SER A 18 16.33 4.38 4.50
C SER A 18 17.68 4.37 3.81
N THR A 19 17.74 4.99 2.63
CA THR A 19 18.98 5.16 1.88
C THR A 19 19.22 6.64 1.65
N ALA A 20 20.39 6.99 1.11
CA ALA A 20 20.67 8.38 0.75
C ALA A 20 19.77 8.92 -0.37
N LYS A 21 19.13 8.04 -1.13
CA LYS A 21 18.35 8.40 -2.33
C LYS A 21 16.84 8.29 -2.12
N GLU A 22 16.38 7.42 -1.22
CA GLU A 22 14.95 7.21 -1.03
C GLU A 22 14.63 6.56 0.32
N TYR A 23 13.38 6.74 0.74
CA TYR A 23 12.80 5.99 1.85
C TYR A 23 11.79 5.01 1.29
N VAL A 24 11.86 3.75 1.72
CA VAL A 24 10.92 2.70 1.34
C VAL A 24 10.30 2.11 2.60
N SER A 25 8.99 2.25 2.75
CA SER A 25 8.26 1.70 3.88
C SER A 25 7.28 0.64 3.39
N THR A 26 7.30 -0.52 4.02
CA THR A 26 6.41 -1.63 3.70
C THR A 26 5.43 -1.82 4.84
N PHE A 27 4.14 -1.78 4.52
CA PHE A 27 3.06 -1.95 5.49
C PHE A 27 2.25 -3.18 5.15
N LYS A 28 1.70 -3.81 6.17
CA LYS A 28 0.78 -4.92 6.03
C LYS A 28 -0.61 -4.46 6.46
N ILE A 29 -1.60 -4.69 5.62
CA ILE A 29 -2.99 -4.38 5.90
C ILE A 29 -3.78 -5.69 5.88
N VAL A 30 -4.51 -5.96 6.97
CA VAL A 30 -5.35 -7.15 7.05
C VAL A 30 -6.81 -6.72 7.03
N THR A 31 -7.57 -7.28 6.09
CA THR A 31 -9.00 -6.99 5.97
C THR A 31 -9.80 -7.80 7.00
N PRO A 32 -11.06 -7.44 7.26
CA PRO A 32 -11.92 -8.24 8.14
C PRO A 32 -12.06 -9.70 7.70
N ASP A 33 -11.92 -9.97 6.41
CA ASP A 33 -11.97 -11.33 5.85
C ASP A 33 -10.63 -12.06 5.97
N LYS A 34 -9.67 -11.49 6.69
CA LYS A 34 -8.32 -12.06 6.84
C LYS A 34 -7.51 -12.11 5.55
N GLN A 35 -7.84 -11.26 4.57
CA GLN A 35 -7.00 -11.06 3.39
C GLN A 35 -5.85 -10.14 3.74
N THR A 36 -4.67 -10.42 3.21
CA THR A 36 -3.48 -9.60 3.46
C THR A 36 -3.12 -8.79 2.23
N ILE A 37 -2.94 -7.50 2.44
CA ILE A 37 -2.55 -6.55 1.40
C ILE A 37 -1.23 -5.93 1.83
N THR A 38 -0.26 -5.90 0.94
CA THR A 38 1.03 -5.24 1.18
C THR A 38 1.00 -3.85 0.56
N LYS A 39 1.29 -2.83 1.37
CA LYS A 39 1.38 -1.44 0.90
C LYS A 39 2.84 -1.03 0.92
N ILE A 40 3.36 -0.61 -0.23
CA ILE A 40 4.74 -0.13 -0.36
C ILE A 40 4.71 1.35 -0.69
N LYS A 41 5.30 2.16 0.18
CA LYS A 41 5.38 3.60 0.03
C LYS A 41 6.83 3.99 -0.23
N LYS A 42 7.08 4.65 -1.35
CA LYS A 42 8.42 5.13 -1.71
C LYS A 42 8.43 6.65 -1.79
N THR A 43 9.40 7.27 -1.15
CA THR A 43 9.61 8.71 -1.20
C THR A 43 11.04 8.98 -1.67
N LYS A 44 11.20 9.67 -2.79
CA LYS A 44 12.52 10.04 -3.29
C LYS A 44 13.07 11.23 -2.51
N ILE A 45 14.37 11.20 -2.23
CA ILE A 45 15.07 12.32 -1.61
C ILE A 45 15.77 13.09 -2.72
N ILE A 46 15.38 14.36 -2.93
CA ILE A 46 15.98 15.21 -3.96
C ILE A 46 17.21 15.93 -3.43
N ALA A 47 17.10 16.50 -2.24
CA ALA A 47 18.16 17.26 -1.59
C ALA A 47 17.91 17.28 -0.10
N TYR A 48 18.86 17.83 0.66
CA TYR A 48 18.71 17.96 2.11
C TYR A 48 17.37 18.67 2.43
N ASN A 49 16.54 18.01 3.23
CA ASN A 49 15.20 18.46 3.61
C ASN A 49 14.24 18.69 2.43
N ARG A 50 14.56 18.14 1.25
CA ARG A 50 13.65 18.20 0.11
C ARG A 50 13.29 16.79 -0.33
N TYR A 51 11.99 16.52 -0.37
CA TYR A 51 11.46 15.23 -0.77
C TYR A 51 10.77 15.34 -2.12
N GLY A 52 11.01 14.37 -2.97
CA GLY A 52 10.36 14.30 -4.26
C GLY A 52 8.99 13.66 -4.16
N LYS A 53 8.51 13.23 -5.33
CA LYS A 53 7.20 12.62 -5.44
C LYS A 53 7.14 11.30 -4.67
N GLU A 54 6.08 11.15 -3.88
CA GLU A 54 5.76 9.92 -3.19
C GLU A 54 4.98 8.99 -4.11
N SER A 55 5.33 7.72 -4.12
CA SER A 55 4.58 6.70 -4.84
C SER A 55 4.13 5.60 -3.89
N VAL A 56 2.91 5.10 -4.12
CA VAL A 56 2.32 4.03 -3.30
C VAL A 56 1.86 2.92 -4.23
N VAL A 57 2.23 1.69 -3.88
CA VAL A 57 1.81 0.50 -4.61
C VAL A 57 1.21 -0.49 -3.61
N TYR A 58 0.08 -1.07 -3.97
CA TYR A 58 -0.56 -2.13 -3.18
C TYR A 58 -0.39 -3.46 -3.89
N ILE A 59 -0.01 -4.49 -3.13
CA ILE A 59 0.14 -5.85 -3.66
C ILE A 59 -0.91 -6.74 -3.02
N TYR A 60 -1.74 -7.35 -3.86
CA TYR A 60 -2.80 -8.25 -3.42
C TYR A 60 -2.77 -9.51 -4.29
N LYS A 61 -2.53 -10.67 -3.67
CA LYS A 61 -2.43 -11.97 -4.34
C LYS A 61 -1.46 -11.95 -5.52
N GLY A 62 -0.28 -11.33 -5.32
CA GLY A 62 0.76 -11.27 -6.33
C GLY A 62 0.51 -10.27 -7.46
N ARG A 63 -0.54 -9.44 -7.36
CA ARG A 63 -0.88 -8.42 -8.35
C ARG A 63 -0.64 -7.03 -7.79
N ASP A 64 -0.10 -6.15 -8.61
CA ASP A 64 0.20 -4.77 -8.22
C ASP A 64 -0.93 -3.82 -8.58
N PHE A 65 -1.30 -2.96 -7.63
CA PHE A 65 -2.31 -1.92 -7.85
C PHE A 65 -1.75 -0.59 -7.41
N ARG A 66 -1.90 0.43 -8.24
CA ARG A 66 -1.39 1.77 -7.94
C ARG A 66 -2.45 2.70 -7.35
N ASN A 67 -3.71 2.30 -7.42
CA ASN A 67 -4.78 3.07 -6.78
C ASN A 67 -5.70 2.16 -5.99
N VAL A 68 -6.37 2.76 -5.01
CA VAL A 68 -7.25 2.03 -4.08
C VAL A 68 -8.49 1.51 -4.79
N ASP A 69 -9.02 2.24 -5.76
CA ASP A 69 -10.26 1.83 -6.44
C ASP A 69 -10.07 0.51 -7.19
N ASP A 70 -8.96 0.36 -7.91
CA ASP A 70 -8.64 -0.88 -8.62
C ASP A 70 -8.40 -2.03 -7.64
N LEU A 71 -7.73 -1.75 -6.53
CA LEU A 71 -7.50 -2.75 -5.49
C LEU A 71 -8.81 -3.25 -4.90
N ILE A 72 -9.73 -2.36 -4.58
CA ILE A 72 -11.03 -2.70 -4.01
C ILE A 72 -11.86 -3.51 -5.01
N THR A 73 -11.82 -3.14 -6.28
CA THR A 73 -12.50 -3.89 -7.33
C THR A 73 -12.00 -5.33 -7.39
N ALA A 74 -10.68 -5.53 -7.30
CA ALA A 74 -10.10 -6.86 -7.30
C ALA A 74 -10.51 -7.67 -6.08
N ILE A 75 -10.51 -7.05 -4.90
CA ILE A 75 -10.94 -7.71 -3.66
C ILE A 75 -12.40 -8.15 -3.75
N ASN A 76 -13.27 -7.27 -4.24
CA ASN A 76 -14.70 -7.56 -4.35
C ASN A 76 -14.98 -8.63 -5.40
N ASN A 77 -14.25 -8.64 -6.51
CA ASN A 77 -14.38 -9.67 -7.53
C ASN A 77 -14.00 -11.06 -7.00
N ASP A 78 -12.97 -11.12 -6.15
CA ASP A 78 -12.56 -12.38 -5.53
C ASP A 78 -13.61 -12.90 -4.56
N LYS A 79 -14.30 -12.01 -3.85
CA LYS A 79 -15.38 -12.40 -2.93
C LYS A 79 -16.61 -12.96 -3.64
N ASN A 80 -16.86 -12.52 -4.86
CA ASN A 80 -18.03 -12.92 -5.62
C ASN A 80 -17.85 -14.21 -6.42
N LYS A 81 -16.75 -14.89 -6.23
CA LYS A 81 -16.49 -16.18 -6.89
C LYS A 81 -16.95 -17.36 -6.06
#